data_442b08eba49212a74842cec5446b8138
#
_entry.id   442b08eba49212a74842cec5446b8138
#
_cell.length_a   1.000
_cell.length_b   1.000
_cell.length_c   1.000
_cell.angle_alpha   90.00
_cell.angle_beta   90.00
_cell.angle_gamma   90.00
#
_symmetry.space_group_name_H-M   'P 1'
#
loop_
_entity.id
_entity.type
_entity.pdbx_description
1 polymer ?
#
loop_
_entity_poly.entity_id
_entity_poly.type
_entity_poly.pdbx_seq_one_letter_code
_entity_poly.pdbx_strand_id
1 'polypeptide(L)'
;MTNCTYFVEGLCEKQLIDSLKNTDLLIPGKVKVFNVVQADLKPSHLLSIRDGYIVFVFDTDVSNTTYLWSNIKRVKEICPSKVKLLFLAQAKNFEEEIVRATDVKKPSDLTSSKSNKDFKRDFILLKDLPSVLRKHCFDINKMWRQPVPAPFCQNISNNGAQFVINKKRKAASL
;
A
#
# COMPACT_ATOMS: atom_id res chain seq x y z
N MET A 1 14.94 -1.70 -15.49
CA MET A 1 14.26 -1.52 -14.20
C MET A 1 12.77 -1.74 -14.42
N THR A 2 12.11 -2.46 -13.52
CA THR A 2 10.65 -2.67 -13.62
C THR A 2 9.95 -1.38 -13.22
N ASN A 3 9.15 -0.79 -14.11
CA ASN A 3 8.34 0.37 -13.81
C ASN A 3 7.21 0.00 -12.84
N CYS A 4 6.96 0.84 -11.84
CA CYS A 4 5.86 0.63 -10.91
C CYS A 4 5.08 1.93 -10.68
N THR A 5 3.75 1.83 -10.63
CA THR A 5 2.88 2.92 -10.22
C THR A 5 1.97 2.44 -9.09
N TYR A 6 2.16 3.01 -7.92
CA TYR A 6 1.33 2.77 -6.74
C TYR A 6 0.19 3.76 -6.71
N PHE A 7 -1.04 3.28 -6.64
CA PHE A 7 -2.22 4.07 -6.29
C PHE A 7 -2.53 3.76 -4.83
N VAL A 8 -2.46 4.76 -3.98
CA VAL A 8 -2.62 4.63 -2.53
C VAL A 8 -3.80 5.44 -2.05
N GLU A 9 -4.48 4.98 -1.01
CA GLU A 9 -5.70 5.60 -0.53
C GLU A 9 -5.48 7.01 0.01
N GLY A 10 -4.42 7.21 0.81
CA GLY A 10 -4.17 8.46 1.49
C GLY A 10 -2.69 8.82 1.65
N LEU A 11 -2.46 9.88 2.44
CA LEU A 11 -1.11 10.40 2.67
C LEU A 11 -0.29 9.51 3.60
N CYS A 12 -0.90 8.73 4.48
CA CYS A 12 -0.19 7.78 5.35
C CYS A 12 0.43 6.66 4.53
N GLU A 13 -0.35 6.05 3.63
CA GLU A 13 0.14 5.03 2.72
C GLU A 13 1.22 5.59 1.80
N LYS A 14 1.03 6.82 1.29
CA LYS A 14 2.04 7.49 0.49
C LYS A 14 3.36 7.64 1.25
N GLN A 15 3.32 8.14 2.48
CA GLN A 15 4.49 8.32 3.34
C GLN A 15 5.20 6.97 3.58
N LEU A 16 4.44 5.92 3.89
CA LEU A 16 4.99 4.59 4.10
C LEU A 16 5.63 4.04 2.83
N ILE A 17 4.91 4.02 1.70
CA ILE A 17 5.42 3.47 0.43
C ILE A 17 6.66 4.24 -0.04
N ASP A 18 6.68 5.58 0.05
CA ASP A 18 7.85 6.37 -0.29
C ASP A 18 9.04 6.04 0.62
N SER A 19 8.82 5.90 1.92
CA SER A 19 9.85 5.49 2.87
C SER A 19 10.42 4.09 2.55
N LEU A 20 9.55 3.12 2.31
CA LEU A 20 9.96 1.73 1.99
C LEU A 20 10.71 1.63 0.64
N LYS A 21 10.37 2.46 -0.34
CA LYS A 21 11.13 2.58 -1.60
C LYS A 21 12.51 3.18 -1.37
N ASN A 22 12.59 4.24 -0.58
CA ASN A 22 13.85 4.92 -0.29
C ASN A 22 14.82 4.06 0.52
N THR A 23 14.31 3.05 1.22
CA THR A 23 15.13 2.05 1.94
C THR A 23 15.33 0.76 1.14
N ASP A 24 14.95 0.73 -0.14
CA ASP A 24 15.02 -0.42 -1.04
C ASP A 24 14.22 -1.65 -0.56
N LEU A 25 13.28 -1.49 0.36
CA LEU A 25 12.40 -2.58 0.78
C LEU A 25 11.28 -2.85 -0.24
N LEU A 26 10.88 -1.82 -0.99
CA LEU A 26 9.96 -1.95 -2.12
C LEU A 26 10.64 -1.58 -3.43
N ILE A 27 10.13 -2.13 -4.53
CA ILE A 27 10.60 -1.73 -5.85
C ILE A 27 10.30 -0.25 -6.11
N PRO A 28 11.20 0.48 -6.79
CA PRO A 28 11.01 1.90 -7.06
C PRO A 28 9.84 2.14 -8.01
N GLY A 29 9.20 3.31 -7.87
CA GLY A 29 8.06 3.67 -8.70
C GLY A 29 7.40 4.98 -8.31
N LYS A 30 6.41 5.40 -9.09
CA LYS A 30 5.60 6.59 -8.82
C LYS A 30 4.52 6.26 -7.79
N VAL A 31 4.27 7.15 -6.83
CA VAL A 31 3.16 7.03 -5.88
C VAL A 31 2.13 8.12 -6.20
N LYS A 32 0.89 7.71 -6.40
CA LYS A 32 -0.25 8.60 -6.65
C LYS A 32 -1.27 8.40 -5.53
N VAL A 33 -1.63 9.46 -4.83
CA VAL A 33 -2.73 9.42 -3.87
C VAL A 33 -4.03 9.43 -4.65
N PHE A 34 -4.72 8.30 -4.63
CA PHE A 34 -6.01 8.10 -5.28
C PHE A 34 -6.70 6.89 -4.68
N ASN A 35 -7.84 7.11 -4.01
CA ASN A 35 -8.61 6.04 -3.40
C ASN A 35 -9.40 5.26 -4.45
N VAL A 36 -8.86 4.11 -4.84
CA VAL A 36 -9.44 3.23 -5.88
C VAL A 36 -10.75 2.56 -5.45
N VAL A 37 -11.10 2.63 -4.16
CA VAL A 37 -12.34 2.06 -3.61
C VAL A 37 -13.45 3.11 -3.55
N GLN A 38 -13.10 4.40 -3.56
CA GLN A 38 -14.08 5.50 -3.42
C GLN A 38 -14.29 6.32 -4.70
N ALA A 39 -13.43 6.17 -5.71
CA ALA A 39 -13.54 6.96 -6.94
C ALA A 39 -13.10 6.19 -8.19
N ASP A 40 -13.60 6.61 -9.35
CA ASP A 40 -13.24 6.07 -10.66
C ASP A 40 -11.93 6.67 -11.19
N LEU A 41 -10.98 5.80 -11.57
CA LEU A 41 -9.79 6.19 -12.30
C LEU A 41 -10.17 6.81 -13.65
N LYS A 42 -9.64 7.98 -13.95
CA LYS A 42 -9.77 8.59 -15.29
C LYS A 42 -8.74 7.96 -16.25
N PRO A 43 -9.02 7.90 -17.56
CA PRO A 43 -8.03 7.44 -18.55
C PRO A 43 -6.67 8.14 -18.42
N SER A 44 -6.66 9.45 -18.12
CA SER A 44 -5.45 10.26 -17.92
C SER A 44 -4.52 9.74 -16.81
N HIS A 45 -5.05 8.99 -15.84
CA HIS A 45 -4.24 8.36 -14.79
C HIS A 45 -3.42 7.18 -15.32
N LEU A 46 -3.86 6.53 -16.41
CA LEU A 46 -3.38 5.26 -16.91
C LEU A 46 -2.59 5.38 -18.23
N LEU A 47 -2.90 6.36 -19.08
CA LEU A 47 -2.36 6.47 -20.44
C LEU A 47 -0.83 6.54 -20.53
N SER A 48 -0.15 7.01 -19.47
CA SER A 48 1.32 7.06 -19.44
C SER A 48 1.98 5.74 -19.03
N ILE A 49 1.19 4.74 -18.59
CA ILE A 49 1.71 3.46 -18.10
C ILE A 49 1.73 2.47 -19.26
N ARG A 50 2.92 2.07 -19.72
CA ARG A 50 3.11 1.22 -20.89
C ARG A 50 3.57 -0.19 -20.57
N ASP A 51 4.24 -0.37 -19.43
CA ASP A 51 4.77 -1.65 -18.95
C ASP A 51 4.91 -1.66 -17.42
N GLY A 52 5.24 -2.81 -16.85
CA GLY A 52 5.54 -2.97 -15.44
C GLY A 52 4.30 -3.25 -14.58
N TYR A 53 4.24 -2.63 -13.41
CA TYR A 53 3.20 -2.90 -12.42
C TYR A 53 2.35 -1.67 -12.11
N ILE A 54 1.05 -1.89 -12.03
CA ILE A 54 0.11 -1.02 -11.32
C ILE A 54 -0.20 -1.71 -9.99
N VAL A 55 -0.04 -1.02 -8.88
CA VAL A 55 -0.29 -1.55 -7.54
C VAL A 55 -1.38 -0.74 -6.88
N PHE A 56 -2.49 -1.38 -6.54
CA PHE A 56 -3.55 -0.79 -5.73
C PHE A 56 -3.30 -1.10 -4.26
N VAL A 57 -3.14 -0.05 -3.44
CA VAL A 57 -2.99 -0.11 -1.97
C VAL A 57 -4.23 0.51 -1.38
N PHE A 58 -5.03 -0.25 -0.65
CA PHE A 58 -6.35 0.20 -0.18
C PHE A 58 -6.79 -0.57 1.07
N ASP A 59 -7.65 0.09 1.86
CA ASP A 59 -8.28 -0.48 3.05
C ASP A 59 -9.47 -1.37 2.68
N THR A 60 -9.75 -2.37 3.53
CA THR A 60 -10.86 -3.32 3.32
C THR A 60 -11.97 -3.15 4.34
N ASP A 61 -12.03 -2.02 5.04
CA ASP A 61 -13.07 -1.71 6.03
C ASP A 61 -14.35 -1.10 5.45
N VAL A 62 -14.44 -1.03 4.11
CA VAL A 62 -15.62 -0.54 3.39
C VAL A 62 -16.43 -1.69 2.79
N SER A 63 -17.77 -1.55 2.75
CA SER A 63 -18.67 -2.55 2.18
C SER A 63 -18.89 -2.39 0.67
N ASN A 64 -18.76 -1.17 0.15
CA ASN A 64 -18.98 -0.88 -1.27
C ASN A 64 -17.69 -1.03 -2.08
N THR A 65 -17.67 -2.01 -2.98
CA THR A 65 -16.53 -2.33 -3.84
C THR A 65 -16.74 -1.95 -5.31
N THR A 66 -17.81 -1.24 -5.64
CA THR A 66 -18.21 -0.92 -7.03
C THR A 66 -17.10 -0.19 -7.79
N TYR A 67 -16.50 0.83 -7.18
CA TYR A 67 -15.42 1.57 -7.82
C TYR A 67 -14.16 0.71 -8.02
N LEU A 68 -13.83 -0.14 -7.07
CA LEU A 68 -12.69 -1.03 -7.20
C LEU A 68 -12.83 -1.95 -8.43
N TRP A 69 -14.01 -2.54 -8.61
CA TRP A 69 -14.27 -3.41 -9.78
C TRP A 69 -14.26 -2.63 -11.09
N SER A 70 -14.86 -1.45 -11.12
CA SER A 70 -14.78 -0.53 -12.26
C SER A 70 -13.33 -0.18 -12.61
N ASN A 71 -12.52 0.13 -11.61
CA ASN A 71 -11.11 0.49 -11.79
C ASN A 71 -10.27 -0.70 -12.28
N ILE A 72 -10.49 -1.90 -11.76
CA ILE A 72 -9.83 -3.13 -12.25
C ILE A 72 -10.14 -3.37 -13.73
N LYS A 73 -11.42 -3.26 -14.12
CA LYS A 73 -11.85 -3.39 -15.51
C LYS A 73 -11.17 -2.34 -16.39
N ARG A 74 -11.18 -1.08 -15.96
CA ARG A 74 -10.57 0.04 -16.68
C ARG A 74 -9.07 -0.11 -16.90
N VAL A 75 -8.33 -0.61 -15.91
CA VAL A 75 -6.90 -0.93 -16.08
C VAL A 75 -6.72 -1.99 -17.16
N LYS A 76 -7.52 -3.05 -17.16
CA LYS A 76 -7.44 -4.14 -18.15
C LYS A 76 -7.80 -3.65 -19.57
N GLU A 77 -8.69 -2.69 -19.70
CA GLU A 77 -9.12 -2.14 -21.00
C GLU A 77 -8.13 -1.12 -21.58
N ILE A 78 -7.53 -0.28 -20.74
CA ILE A 78 -6.70 0.84 -21.17
C ILE A 78 -5.22 0.49 -21.25
N CYS A 79 -4.73 -0.31 -20.28
CA CYS A 79 -3.31 -0.61 -20.19
C CYS A 79 -2.91 -1.79 -21.11
N PRO A 80 -1.71 -1.73 -21.71
CA PRO A 80 -1.20 -2.86 -22.49
C PRO A 80 -1.07 -4.14 -21.67
N SER A 81 -1.11 -5.30 -22.31
CA SER A 81 -0.96 -6.64 -21.68
C SER A 81 0.35 -6.83 -20.90
N LYS A 82 1.37 -6.02 -21.18
CA LYS A 82 2.63 -5.97 -20.44
C LYS A 82 2.50 -5.35 -19.04
N VAL A 83 1.40 -4.62 -18.76
CA VAL A 83 1.11 -4.04 -17.45
C VAL A 83 0.39 -5.08 -16.60
N LYS A 84 0.93 -5.38 -15.43
CA LYS A 84 0.31 -6.29 -14.46
C LYS A 84 -0.30 -5.50 -13.31
N LEU A 85 -1.58 -5.76 -13.02
CA LEU A 85 -2.27 -5.19 -11.87
C LEU A 85 -2.05 -6.09 -10.66
N LEU A 86 -1.58 -5.49 -9.57
CA LEU A 86 -1.27 -6.12 -8.29
C LEU A 86 -2.05 -5.43 -7.16
N PHE A 87 -2.28 -6.15 -6.08
CA PHE A 87 -3.05 -5.68 -4.94
C PHE A 87 -2.23 -5.79 -3.66
N LEU A 88 -2.27 -4.73 -2.84
CA LEU A 88 -1.82 -4.66 -1.46
C LEU A 88 -3.02 -4.23 -0.61
N ALA A 89 -3.93 -5.18 -0.41
CA ALA A 89 -5.12 -4.97 0.39
C ALA A 89 -4.74 -4.95 1.87
N GLN A 90 -5.09 -3.88 2.56
CA GLN A 90 -4.87 -3.70 3.98
C GLN A 90 -6.03 -4.35 4.72
N ALA A 91 -5.76 -5.45 5.43
CA ALA A 91 -6.81 -6.16 6.16
C ALA A 91 -7.35 -5.27 7.28
N LYS A 92 -8.60 -4.82 7.12
CA LYS A 92 -9.27 -3.73 7.78
C LYS A 92 -8.74 -2.38 7.29
N ASN A 93 -7.65 -1.84 7.83
CA ASN A 93 -7.13 -0.51 7.48
C ASN A 93 -5.61 -0.40 7.69
N PHE A 94 -5.07 0.75 7.29
CA PHE A 94 -3.66 1.10 7.42
C PHE A 94 -3.13 0.95 8.84
N GLU A 95 -3.88 1.40 9.84
CA GLU A 95 -3.48 1.37 11.24
C GLU A 95 -3.26 -0.06 11.73
N GLU A 96 -4.14 -0.97 11.37
CA GLU A 96 -4.02 -2.39 11.73
C GLU A 96 -2.82 -3.06 11.03
N GLU A 97 -2.51 -2.68 9.79
CA GLU A 97 -1.32 -3.17 9.10
C GLU A 97 -0.03 -2.73 9.81
N ILE A 98 0.04 -1.47 10.25
CA ILE A 98 1.20 -0.95 10.99
C ILE A 98 1.37 -1.69 12.32
N VAL A 99 0.30 -1.89 13.08
CA VAL A 99 0.36 -2.64 14.35
C VAL A 99 0.84 -4.08 14.12
N ARG A 100 0.36 -4.75 13.08
CA ARG A 100 0.82 -6.11 12.74
C ARG A 100 2.29 -6.19 12.34
N ALA A 101 2.79 -5.16 11.69
CA ALA A 101 4.14 -5.12 11.16
C ALA A 101 5.20 -4.62 12.16
N THR A 102 4.80 -4.14 13.32
CA THR A 102 5.68 -3.58 14.35
C THR A 102 5.49 -4.26 15.71
N ASP A 103 6.18 -3.79 16.73
CA ASP A 103 6.03 -4.23 18.13
C ASP A 103 5.04 -3.38 18.94
N VAL A 104 4.44 -2.35 18.32
CA VAL A 104 3.50 -1.47 19.02
C VAL A 104 2.14 -2.14 19.25
N LYS A 105 1.47 -1.77 20.34
CA LYS A 105 0.12 -2.29 20.67
C LYS A 105 -1.00 -1.49 20.03
N LYS A 106 -0.76 -0.24 19.72
CA LYS A 106 -1.72 0.69 19.08
C LYS A 106 -0.96 1.68 18.19
N PRO A 107 -1.61 2.23 17.16
CA PRO A 107 -0.95 3.11 16.19
C PRO A 107 -0.27 4.33 16.82
N SER A 108 -0.91 4.94 17.85
CA SER A 108 -0.35 6.11 18.54
C SER A 108 0.99 5.84 19.22
N ASP A 109 1.32 4.60 19.57
CA ASP A 109 2.61 4.27 20.21
C ASP A 109 3.76 4.42 19.21
N LEU A 110 3.54 4.16 17.92
CA LEU A 110 4.55 4.32 16.87
C LEU A 110 5.02 5.77 16.73
N THR A 111 4.09 6.71 16.79
CA THR A 111 4.34 8.14 16.58
C THR A 111 4.49 8.92 17.88
N SER A 112 4.33 8.26 19.03
CA SER A 112 4.22 8.91 20.35
C SER A 112 3.09 9.96 20.39
N SER A 113 2.01 9.71 19.66
CA SER A 113 0.84 10.60 19.60
C SER A 113 0.03 10.54 20.89
N LYS A 114 -0.63 11.64 21.24
CA LYS A 114 -1.50 11.71 22.44
C LYS A 114 -2.70 10.77 22.34
N SER A 115 -3.19 10.53 21.14
CA SER A 115 -4.33 9.64 20.89
C SER A 115 -4.22 8.95 19.52
N ASN A 116 -5.00 7.90 19.31
CA ASN A 116 -5.11 7.26 17.99
C ASN A 116 -5.69 8.21 16.92
N LYS A 117 -6.46 9.24 17.31
CA LYS A 117 -6.97 10.26 16.39
C LYS A 117 -5.84 11.14 15.82
N ASP A 118 -4.79 11.38 16.61
CA ASP A 118 -3.66 12.20 16.20
C ASP A 118 -2.67 11.42 15.34
N PHE A 119 -2.70 10.09 15.39
CA PHE A 119 -1.74 9.21 14.73
C PHE A 119 -1.53 9.57 13.25
N LYS A 120 -2.60 9.64 12.44
CA LYS A 120 -2.48 9.91 11.00
C LYS A 120 -1.78 11.23 10.71
N ARG A 121 -2.15 12.29 11.44
CA ARG A 121 -1.51 13.61 11.34
C ARG A 121 -0.02 13.52 11.66
N ASP A 122 0.30 12.93 12.80
CA ASP A 122 1.66 12.86 13.30
C ASP A 122 2.52 11.92 12.43
N PHE A 123 1.94 10.81 11.92
CA PHE A 123 2.62 9.90 11.00
C PHE A 123 3.05 10.59 9.70
N ILE A 124 2.17 11.41 9.10
CA ILE A 124 2.48 12.15 7.87
C ILE A 124 3.59 13.18 8.11
N LEU A 125 3.69 13.72 9.32
CA LEU A 125 4.69 14.74 9.68
C LEU A 125 6.05 14.14 10.09
N LEU A 126 6.18 12.82 10.21
CA LEU A 126 7.46 12.19 10.55
C LEU A 126 8.51 12.46 9.46
N LYS A 127 9.61 13.11 9.84
CA LYS A 127 10.73 13.42 8.93
C LYS A 127 11.60 12.20 8.64
N ASP A 128 11.76 11.32 9.63
CA ASP A 128 12.60 10.11 9.53
C ASP A 128 11.78 8.87 9.91
N LEU A 129 10.81 8.54 9.06
CA LEU A 129 9.99 7.35 9.23
C LEU A 129 10.82 6.05 9.25
N PRO A 130 11.89 5.86 8.42
CA PRO A 130 12.71 4.66 8.51
C PRO A 130 13.30 4.39 9.90
N SER A 131 13.81 5.41 10.58
CA SER A 131 14.35 5.26 11.94
C SER A 131 13.27 4.90 12.95
N VAL A 132 12.07 5.49 12.83
CA VAL A 132 10.93 5.16 13.68
C VAL A 132 10.52 3.70 13.47
N LEU A 133 10.37 3.26 12.22
CA LEU A 133 10.02 1.88 11.88
C LEU A 133 11.06 0.89 12.42
N ARG A 134 12.36 1.20 12.27
CA ARG A 134 13.45 0.38 12.81
C ARG A 134 13.39 0.26 14.33
N LYS A 135 13.17 1.38 15.04
CA LYS A 135 13.02 1.42 16.50
C LYS A 135 11.91 0.51 16.98
N HIS A 136 10.85 0.37 16.20
CA HIS A 136 9.66 -0.43 16.49
C HIS A 136 9.65 -1.78 15.77
N CYS A 137 10.82 -2.35 15.49
CA CYS A 137 10.99 -3.71 14.95
C CYS A 137 10.13 -4.00 13.72
N PHE A 138 10.00 -3.03 12.82
CA PHE A 138 9.17 -3.17 11.62
C PHE A 138 9.64 -4.33 10.75
N ASP A 139 8.70 -5.21 10.43
CA ASP A 139 8.92 -6.35 9.54
C ASP A 139 7.99 -6.26 8.32
N ILE A 140 8.56 -5.90 7.15
CA ILE A 140 7.85 -5.82 5.88
C ILE A 140 7.16 -7.16 5.51
N ASN A 141 7.66 -8.30 5.99
CA ASN A 141 7.06 -9.59 5.69
C ASN A 141 5.74 -9.82 6.42
N LYS A 142 5.40 -9.02 7.41
CA LYS A 142 4.11 -9.05 8.09
C LYS A 142 3.05 -8.16 7.42
N MET A 143 3.49 -7.18 6.60
CA MET A 143 2.59 -6.32 5.84
C MET A 143 1.85 -7.11 4.76
N TRP A 144 0.57 -6.80 4.58
CA TRP A 144 -0.27 -7.34 3.50
C TRP A 144 -0.30 -8.88 3.43
N ARG A 145 -0.20 -9.55 4.58
CA ARG A 145 -0.19 -11.02 4.68
C ARG A 145 -1.53 -11.63 5.05
N GLN A 146 -2.42 -10.81 5.57
CA GLN A 146 -3.74 -11.30 5.96
C GLN A 146 -4.56 -11.67 4.71
N PRO A 147 -5.41 -12.70 4.83
CA PRO A 147 -6.40 -12.99 3.80
C PRO A 147 -7.26 -11.77 3.51
N VAL A 148 -7.54 -11.56 2.25
CA VAL A 148 -8.46 -10.48 1.84
C VAL A 148 -9.87 -10.86 2.30
N PRO A 149 -10.57 -10.01 3.10
CA PRO A 149 -11.89 -10.33 3.60
C PRO A 149 -12.97 -10.23 2.51
N ALA A 150 -14.15 -10.79 2.76
CA ALA A 150 -15.33 -10.53 1.95
C ALA A 150 -15.73 -9.03 2.07
N PRO A 151 -16.27 -8.41 0.99
CA PRO A 151 -16.57 -9.01 -0.32
C PRO A 151 -15.37 -9.02 -1.30
N PHE A 152 -14.20 -8.51 -0.90
CA PHE A 152 -13.04 -8.34 -1.77
C PHE A 152 -12.42 -9.66 -2.25
N CYS A 153 -12.42 -10.71 -1.43
CA CYS A 153 -11.75 -11.98 -1.71
C CYS A 153 -12.28 -12.73 -2.93
N GLN A 154 -13.46 -12.39 -3.45
CA GLN A 154 -14.07 -13.08 -4.59
C GLN A 154 -13.24 -12.94 -5.88
N ASN A 155 -12.52 -11.84 -6.05
CA ASN A 155 -11.79 -11.54 -7.29
C ASN A 155 -10.38 -10.97 -7.06
N ILE A 156 -9.95 -10.82 -5.83
CA ILE A 156 -8.66 -10.28 -5.45
C ILE A 156 -7.94 -11.23 -4.51
N SER A 157 -6.67 -11.45 -4.78
CA SER A 157 -5.75 -12.06 -3.83
C SER A 157 -4.69 -11.03 -3.42
N ASN A 158 -4.25 -11.07 -2.17
CA ASN A 158 -3.19 -10.16 -1.68
C ASN A 158 -1.81 -10.65 -2.16
N ASN A 159 -1.66 -10.69 -3.48
CA ASN A 159 -0.47 -11.25 -4.14
C ASN A 159 0.61 -10.20 -4.44
N GLY A 160 0.30 -8.91 -4.31
CA GLY A 160 1.22 -7.84 -4.69
C GLY A 160 2.53 -7.86 -3.92
N ALA A 161 2.49 -8.18 -2.63
CA ALA A 161 3.66 -8.19 -1.75
C ALA A 161 4.81 -9.08 -2.28
N GLN A 162 4.50 -10.25 -2.85
CA GLN A 162 5.54 -11.15 -3.40
C GLN A 162 6.28 -10.58 -4.62
N PHE A 163 5.68 -9.61 -5.32
CA PHE A 163 6.26 -8.95 -6.49
C PHE A 163 6.95 -7.63 -6.15
N VAL A 164 6.37 -6.85 -5.23
CA VAL A 164 6.87 -5.51 -4.94
C VAL A 164 7.90 -5.45 -3.80
N ILE A 165 7.90 -6.43 -2.88
CA ILE A 165 8.92 -6.51 -1.84
C ILE A 165 10.25 -6.96 -2.46
N ASN A 166 11.30 -6.19 -2.23
CA ASN A 166 12.62 -6.47 -2.77
C ASN A 166 13.23 -7.70 -2.08
N LYS A 167 13.31 -8.81 -2.81
CA LYS A 167 13.79 -10.10 -2.30
C LYS A 167 15.25 -10.08 -1.82
N LYS A 168 16.09 -9.20 -2.38
CA LYS A 168 17.50 -9.09 -2.00
C LYS A 168 17.70 -8.57 -0.57
N ARG A 169 16.69 -7.90 0.00
CA ARG A 169 16.70 -7.37 1.37
C ARG A 169 15.71 -8.03 2.32
N LYS A 170 15.05 -9.11 1.90
CA LYS A 170 14.13 -9.87 2.77
C LYS A 170 14.74 -10.35 4.09
N ALA A 171 16.06 -10.51 4.15
CA ALA A 171 16.79 -10.94 5.34
C ALA A 171 17.26 -9.78 6.23
N ALA A 172 17.08 -8.52 5.79
CA ALA A 172 17.40 -7.35 6.58
C ALA A 172 16.10 -6.76 7.12
N SER A 173 15.81 -6.98 8.39
CA SER A 173 14.98 -6.07 9.18
C SER A 173 15.57 -4.66 9.05
N LEU A 174 14.72 -3.65 9.00
CA LEU A 174 15.15 -2.26 9.16
C LEU A 174 15.94 -2.08 10.46
#